data_5b3ab62109b918a729018f9160355931
#
_entry.id   5b3ab62109b918a729018f9160355931
#
_cell.length_a   1.000
_cell.length_b   1.000
_cell.length_c   1.000
_cell.angle_alpha   90.00
_cell.angle_beta   90.00
_cell.angle_gamma   90.00
#
_symmetry.space_group_name_H-M   'P 1'
#
loop_
_entity.id
_entity.type
_entity.pdbx_description
1 polymer ?
#
loop_
_entity_poly.entity_id
_entity_poly.type
_entity_poly.pdbx_seq_one_letter_code
_entity_poly.pdbx_strand_id
1 'polypeptide(L)'
;MKSKNKKILISLLVVLVFIITGAIFWKIAKDEIFYLCGNFSVGVNKSSVIRQLETANLSIYKNTINENGAIIVFSSKLNFVTNQCVIELDKSEKVVLAVYK
;
A
#
# COMPACT_ATOMS: atom_id res chain seq x y z
N MET A 1 -13.95 -27.26 -35.81
CA MET A 1 -14.95 -26.52 -35.01
C MET A 1 -14.72 -26.68 -33.53
N LYS A 2 -14.66 -27.90 -33.02
CA LYS A 2 -14.43 -28.13 -31.57
C LYS A 2 -13.08 -27.58 -31.08
N SER A 3 -12.01 -27.68 -31.88
CA SER A 3 -10.70 -27.15 -31.49
C SER A 3 -10.69 -25.60 -31.40
N LYS A 4 -11.44 -24.94 -32.28
CA LYS A 4 -11.55 -23.47 -32.27
C LYS A 4 -12.31 -22.98 -31.04
N ASN A 5 -13.43 -23.64 -30.71
CA ASN A 5 -14.19 -23.30 -29.50
C ASN A 5 -13.38 -23.58 -28.22
N LYS A 6 -12.58 -24.64 -28.24
CA LYS A 6 -11.70 -24.99 -27.12
C LYS A 6 -10.62 -23.95 -26.92
N LYS A 7 -10.02 -23.43 -28.00
CA LYS A 7 -9.01 -22.35 -27.92
C LYS A 7 -9.62 -21.06 -27.35
N ILE A 8 -10.82 -20.71 -27.81
CA ILE A 8 -11.53 -19.52 -27.29
C ILE A 8 -11.83 -19.70 -25.82
N LEU A 9 -12.30 -20.87 -25.39
CA LEU A 9 -12.60 -21.16 -24.00
C LEU A 9 -11.36 -21.06 -23.12
N ILE A 10 -10.22 -21.63 -23.56
CA ILE A 10 -8.96 -21.55 -22.82
C ILE A 10 -8.50 -20.10 -22.72
N SER A 11 -8.60 -19.32 -23.80
CA SER A 11 -8.23 -17.92 -23.81
C SER A 11 -9.08 -17.11 -22.81
N LEU A 12 -10.38 -17.36 -22.76
CA LEU A 12 -11.27 -16.71 -21.81
C LEU A 12 -10.94 -17.05 -20.37
N LEU A 13 -10.59 -18.31 -20.10
CA LEU A 13 -10.17 -18.74 -18.76
C LEU A 13 -8.87 -18.08 -18.33
N VAL A 14 -7.91 -17.95 -19.23
CA VAL A 14 -6.63 -17.28 -18.94
C VAL A 14 -6.87 -15.81 -18.59
N VAL A 15 -7.69 -15.11 -19.40
CA VAL A 15 -8.03 -13.70 -19.13
C VAL A 15 -8.71 -13.56 -17.77
N LEU A 16 -9.65 -14.46 -17.46
CA LEU A 16 -10.38 -14.43 -16.19
C LEU A 16 -9.42 -14.60 -15.01
N VAL A 17 -8.47 -15.54 -15.12
CA VAL A 17 -7.46 -15.76 -14.07
C VAL A 17 -6.60 -14.51 -13.87
N PHE A 18 -6.17 -13.83 -14.95
CA PHE A 18 -5.40 -12.60 -14.84
C PHE A 18 -6.20 -11.48 -14.16
N ILE A 19 -7.48 -11.33 -14.49
CA ILE A 19 -8.36 -10.32 -13.88
C ILE A 19 -8.51 -10.59 -12.38
N ILE A 20 -8.78 -11.83 -12.00
CA ILE A 20 -8.95 -12.21 -10.60
C ILE A 20 -7.64 -11.98 -9.82
N THR A 21 -6.52 -12.40 -10.38
CA THR A 21 -5.20 -12.23 -9.75
C THR A 21 -4.89 -10.75 -9.55
N GLY A 22 -5.11 -9.92 -10.57
CA GLY A 22 -4.90 -8.49 -10.47
C GLY A 22 -5.78 -7.83 -9.43
N ALA A 23 -7.05 -8.24 -9.35
CA ALA A 23 -7.99 -7.72 -8.35
C ALA A 23 -7.56 -8.10 -6.92
N ILE A 24 -7.07 -9.33 -6.73
CA ILE A 24 -6.59 -9.78 -5.42
C ILE A 24 -5.36 -8.97 -4.99
N PHE A 25 -4.38 -8.82 -5.88
CA PHE A 25 -3.19 -8.01 -5.57
C PHE A 25 -3.53 -6.56 -5.27
N TRP A 26 -4.45 -5.97 -6.05
CA TRP A 26 -4.92 -4.60 -5.80
C TRP A 26 -5.51 -4.46 -4.40
N LYS A 27 -6.37 -5.39 -4.01
CA LYS A 27 -7.00 -5.37 -2.69
C LYS A 27 -5.97 -5.54 -1.58
N ILE A 28 -5.06 -6.51 -1.71
CA ILE A 28 -4.03 -6.77 -0.71
C ILE A 28 -3.14 -5.54 -0.54
N ALA A 29 -2.69 -4.94 -1.63
CA ALA A 29 -1.84 -3.75 -1.58
C ALA A 29 -2.55 -2.56 -0.96
N LYS A 30 -3.81 -2.35 -1.30
CA LYS A 30 -4.63 -1.28 -0.75
C LYS A 30 -4.87 -1.48 0.75
N ASP A 31 -5.24 -2.70 1.15
CA ASP A 31 -5.52 -3.03 2.54
C ASP A 31 -4.27 -2.92 3.40
N GLU A 32 -3.11 -3.28 2.88
CA GLU A 32 -1.83 -3.14 3.58
C GLU A 32 -1.59 -1.69 4.01
N ILE A 33 -1.79 -0.75 3.10
CA ILE A 33 -1.64 0.68 3.38
C ILE A 33 -2.68 1.13 4.41
N PHE A 34 -3.93 0.71 4.24
CA PHE A 34 -5.03 1.08 5.13
C PHE A 34 -4.79 0.59 6.55
N TYR A 35 -4.45 -0.69 6.73
CA TYR A 35 -4.25 -1.27 8.05
C TYR A 35 -3.03 -0.69 8.76
N LEU A 36 -1.93 -0.51 8.05
CA LEU A 36 -0.74 0.09 8.64
C LEU A 36 -0.97 1.54 9.03
N CYS A 37 -1.67 2.30 8.16
CA CYS A 37 -2.02 3.68 8.46
C CYS A 37 -2.86 3.79 9.74
N GLY A 38 -3.77 2.85 9.95
CA GLY A 38 -4.61 2.79 11.15
C GLY A 38 -3.84 2.47 12.43
N ASN A 39 -2.65 1.88 12.31
CA ASN A 39 -1.81 1.56 13.47
C ASN A 39 -0.99 2.76 13.96
N PHE A 40 -0.93 3.84 13.18
CA PHE A 40 -0.11 5.01 13.49
C PHE A 40 -0.94 6.09 14.18
N SER A 41 -1.29 5.81 15.43
CA SER A 41 -2.03 6.78 16.26
C SER A 41 -1.10 7.88 16.77
N VAL A 42 -1.70 8.99 17.19
CA VAL A 42 -0.98 10.12 17.78
C VAL A 42 -0.13 9.64 18.97
N GLY A 43 1.13 10.03 18.97
CA GLY A 43 2.07 9.68 20.04
C GLY A 43 2.97 8.48 19.73
N VAL A 44 2.72 7.73 18.64
CA VAL A 44 3.57 6.61 18.24
C VAL A 44 4.94 7.14 17.81
N ASN A 45 6.02 6.47 18.24
CA ASN A 45 7.39 6.88 17.91
C ASN A 45 7.73 6.58 16.45
N LYS A 46 8.57 7.44 15.85
CA LYS A 46 9.05 7.26 14.48
C LYS A 46 9.71 5.89 14.27
N SER A 47 10.49 5.42 15.22
CA SER A 47 11.15 4.10 15.12
C SER A 47 10.13 2.96 14.98
N SER A 48 9.01 3.04 15.69
CA SER A 48 7.93 2.07 15.58
C SER A 48 7.24 2.15 14.22
N VAL A 49 7.00 3.37 13.71
CA VAL A 49 6.41 3.59 12.39
C VAL A 49 7.27 2.94 11.32
N ILE A 50 8.57 3.26 11.30
CA ILE A 50 9.49 2.73 10.28
C ILE A 50 9.60 1.22 10.37
N ARG A 51 9.67 0.66 11.58
CA ARG A 51 9.72 -0.78 11.77
C ARG A 51 8.51 -1.48 11.15
N GLN A 52 7.31 -0.92 11.35
CA GLN A 52 6.10 -1.47 10.77
C GLN A 52 6.07 -1.31 9.26
N LEU A 53 6.52 -0.16 8.73
CA LEU A 53 6.57 0.07 7.28
C LEU A 53 7.55 -0.88 6.59
N GLU A 54 8.63 -1.25 7.26
CA GLU A 54 9.60 -2.19 6.70
C GLU A 54 9.09 -3.62 6.60
N THR A 55 8.02 -3.96 7.30
CA THR A 55 7.37 -5.27 7.18
C THR A 55 6.45 -5.36 5.97
N ALA A 56 6.15 -4.24 5.33
CA ALA A 56 5.24 -4.20 4.20
C ALA A 56 5.89 -4.79 2.94
N ASN A 57 5.18 -5.68 2.26
CA ASN A 57 5.69 -6.40 1.10
C ASN A 57 5.39 -5.68 -0.23
N LEU A 58 4.24 -5.01 -0.31
CA LEU A 58 3.76 -4.39 -1.55
C LEU A 58 3.77 -2.87 -1.47
N SER A 59 4.48 -2.31 -0.51
CA SER A 59 4.48 -0.86 -0.24
C SER A 59 5.88 -0.34 -0.03
N ILE A 60 6.04 0.95 -0.29
CA ILE A 60 7.28 1.69 -0.06
C ILE A 60 6.95 2.96 0.72
N TYR A 61 7.94 3.50 1.39
CA TYR A 61 7.78 4.77 2.09
C TYR A 61 8.90 5.75 1.74
N LYS A 62 8.58 7.03 1.86
CA LYS A 62 9.54 8.11 1.67
C LYS A 62 9.48 9.02 2.90
N ASN A 63 10.62 9.26 3.51
CA ASN A 63 10.75 10.11 4.68
C ASN A 63 11.37 11.45 4.27
N THR A 64 10.67 12.54 4.58
CA THR A 64 11.14 13.90 4.33
C THR A 64 11.23 14.63 5.66
N ILE A 65 12.41 15.09 6.02
CA ILE A 65 12.66 15.83 7.26
C ILE A 65 12.57 17.32 6.98
N ASN A 66 11.86 18.06 7.85
CA ASN A 66 11.77 19.51 7.75
C ASN A 66 12.01 20.15 9.14
N GLU A 67 11.95 21.47 9.19
CA GLU A 67 12.19 22.23 10.43
C GLU A 67 11.19 21.92 11.55
N ASN A 68 9.97 21.54 11.19
CA ASN A 68 8.89 21.30 12.14
C ASN A 68 8.72 19.81 12.51
N GLY A 69 9.54 18.94 11.95
CA GLY A 69 9.46 17.51 12.19
C GLY A 69 9.76 16.73 10.94
N ALA A 70 8.92 15.72 10.62
CA ALA A 70 9.10 14.88 9.44
C ALA A 70 7.76 14.49 8.84
N ILE A 71 7.77 14.19 7.55
CA ILE A 71 6.59 13.66 6.84
C ILE A 71 7.01 12.35 6.18
N ILE A 72 6.26 11.30 6.47
CA ILE A 72 6.46 9.99 5.84
C ILE A 72 5.26 9.73 4.93
N VAL A 73 5.52 9.50 3.66
CA VAL A 73 4.50 9.09 2.70
C VAL A 73 4.68 7.62 2.39
N PHE A 74 3.66 6.84 2.69
CA PHE A 74 3.66 5.39 2.53
C PHE A 74 2.68 5.05 1.41
N SER A 75 3.19 4.44 0.34
CA SER A 75 2.41 4.19 -0.88
C SER A 75 2.68 2.79 -1.42
N SER A 76 1.86 2.35 -2.39
CA SER A 76 1.99 1.04 -2.99
C SER A 76 3.11 0.99 -4.02
N LYS A 77 3.79 -0.16 -4.11
CA LYS A 77 4.70 -0.47 -5.20
C LYS A 77 3.97 -0.71 -6.52
N LEU A 78 2.68 -1.02 -6.45
CA LEU A 78 1.87 -1.28 -7.64
C LEU A 78 1.35 0.04 -8.20
N ASN A 79 1.68 0.34 -9.45
CA ASN A 79 1.36 1.61 -10.08
C ASN A 79 -0.14 1.89 -10.18
N PHE A 80 -0.97 0.86 -10.23
CA PHE A 80 -2.41 1.01 -10.34
C PHE A 80 -3.10 1.21 -8.99
N VAL A 81 -2.38 1.12 -7.88
CA VAL A 81 -2.89 1.44 -6.54
C VAL A 81 -2.42 2.84 -6.16
N THR A 82 -3.36 3.78 -6.12
CA THR A 82 -3.06 5.20 -5.88
C THR A 82 -3.22 5.62 -4.43
N ASN A 83 -3.71 4.72 -3.58
CA ASN A 83 -3.91 5.00 -2.17
C ASN A 83 -2.57 5.17 -1.45
N GLN A 84 -2.55 6.05 -0.45
CA GLN A 84 -1.35 6.31 0.32
C GLN A 84 -1.69 6.73 1.74
N CYS A 85 -0.73 6.60 2.65
CA CYS A 85 -0.82 7.10 4.02
C CYS A 85 0.20 8.23 4.18
N VAL A 86 -0.25 9.39 4.62
CA VAL A 86 0.62 10.51 4.93
C VAL A 86 0.71 10.62 6.44
N ILE A 87 1.92 10.48 6.98
CA ILE A 87 2.19 10.48 8.41
C ILE A 87 3.03 11.70 8.74
N GLU A 88 2.51 12.55 9.60
CA GLU A 88 3.24 13.73 10.09
C GLU A 88 3.78 13.46 11.49
N LEU A 89 5.05 13.78 11.69
CA LEU A 89 5.73 13.64 12.98
C LEU A 89 6.21 15.00 13.47
N ASP A 90 6.19 15.20 14.78
CA ASP A 90 6.70 16.41 15.40
C ASP A 90 8.24 16.36 15.56
N LYS A 91 8.80 17.40 16.17
CA LYS A 91 10.24 17.48 16.45
C LYS A 91 10.71 16.40 17.43
N SER A 92 9.81 15.85 18.23
CA SER A 92 10.10 14.76 19.17
C SER A 92 10.01 13.39 18.50
N GLU A 93 9.84 13.35 17.17
CA GLU A 93 9.73 12.13 16.38
C GLU A 93 8.51 11.27 16.77
N LYS A 94 7.40 11.93 17.11
CA LYS A 94 6.14 11.28 17.44
C LYS A 94 5.08 11.64 16.42
N VAL A 95 4.22 10.68 16.11
CA VAL A 95 3.11 10.90 15.17
C VAL A 95 2.15 11.93 15.73
N VAL A 96 1.84 12.96 14.94
CA VAL A 96 0.81 13.95 15.25
C VAL A 96 -0.41 13.78 14.37
N LEU A 97 -0.25 13.15 13.19
CA LEU A 97 -1.33 12.94 12.24
C LEU A 97 -0.96 11.79 11.30
N ALA A 98 -1.92 10.93 11.00
CA ALA A 98 -1.79 9.90 9.97
C ALA A 98 -3.09 9.89 9.17
N VAL A 99 -3.00 10.16 7.87
CA VAL A 99 -4.16 10.29 7.00
C VAL A 99 -4.05 9.30 5.85
N TYR A 100 -5.08 8.47 5.68
CA TYR A 100 -5.22 7.57 4.54
C TYR A 100 -5.99 8.29 3.43
N LYS A 101 -5.42 8.25 2.22
CA LYS A 101 -6.01 8.95 1.06
C LYS A 101 -6.34 8.01 -0.08
#